data_a8488ef80e58270f2ff2c3f802f06815
#
_entry.id   a8488ef80e58270f2ff2c3f802f06815
#
_cell.length_a   1.000
_cell.length_b   1.000
_cell.length_c   1.000
_cell.angle_alpha   90.00
_cell.angle_beta   90.00
_cell.angle_gamma   90.00
#
_symmetry.space_group_name_H-M   'P 1'
#
loop_
_entity.id
_entity.type
_entity.pdbx_description
1 polymer ?
#
loop_
_entity_poly.entity_id
_entity_poly.type
_entity_poly.pdbx_seq_one_letter_code
_entity_poly.pdbx_strand_id
1 'polypeptide(L)'
;MRTLGRIVKQSRRGSWLVSGLAARLGACALAASLTVSTALTLLALSSLSRAGVGGALEEGALARWAWTTNFAVVLATSGVTYVLAVWRLLPLLDLAEGARRLASGEAAVRVDPGRSVDEVRALAASFNHMAQRLDESYQELERRHRELNRANEVLEELSSTDGLTQLYNHRHFQNQFSREAKRAERTSGPLCLVLVDVDDFKLLNDRLGHSAGDRVLHEIARAMSGQIRQTDYLARYGGEEFALLLPQTGVAGGTALAEKVRGAVEALAAPVIGPEGRVQVTVSIGLALYAKGPEATFEAADRALYEAKAAGKNRVVVAAQ
;
A
#
# COMPACT_ATOMS: atom_id res chain seq x y z
N MET A 1 10.27 15.17 -7.05
CA MET A 1 10.38 16.66 -7.11
C MET A 1 9.04 17.41 -7.09
N ARG A 2 7.91 16.88 -7.56
CA ARG A 2 6.60 17.58 -7.53
C ARG A 2 5.93 17.64 -6.13
N THR A 3 6.26 16.75 -5.22
CA THR A 3 5.72 16.70 -3.84
C THR A 3 6.35 17.75 -2.92
N LEU A 4 7.65 18.00 -3.03
CA LEU A 4 8.36 19.04 -2.24
C LEU A 4 7.84 20.46 -2.53
N GLY A 5 7.48 20.76 -3.78
CA GLY A 5 6.92 22.07 -4.16
C GLY A 5 5.53 22.34 -3.57
N ARG A 6 4.72 21.28 -3.28
CA ARG A 6 3.42 21.43 -2.60
C ARG A 6 3.58 21.72 -1.11
N ILE A 7 4.53 21.06 -0.45
CA ILE A 7 4.77 21.21 1.00
C ILE A 7 5.25 22.65 1.32
N VAL A 8 6.19 23.19 0.54
CA VAL A 8 6.68 24.58 0.70
C VAL A 8 5.59 25.62 0.45
N LYS A 9 4.69 25.35 -0.50
CA LYS A 9 3.57 26.27 -0.81
C LYS A 9 2.47 26.26 0.28
N GLN A 10 2.31 25.15 0.98
CA GLN A 10 1.32 24.96 2.05
C GLN A 10 1.79 25.52 3.39
N SER A 11 3.09 25.42 3.71
CA SER A 11 3.72 26.06 4.86
C SER A 11 3.59 27.60 4.81
N ARG A 12 3.76 28.20 3.63
CA ARG A 12 3.54 29.64 3.44
C ARG A 12 2.08 30.08 3.66
N ARG A 13 1.09 29.23 3.35
CA ARG A 13 -0.33 29.57 3.60
C ARG A 13 -0.71 29.58 5.09
N GLY A 14 -0.12 28.67 5.88
CA GLY A 14 -0.31 28.65 7.35
C GLY A 14 0.24 29.91 8.02
N SER A 15 1.43 30.35 7.65
CA SER A 15 2.05 31.57 8.19
C SER A 15 1.26 32.85 7.83
N TRP A 16 0.62 32.90 6.65
CA TRP A 16 -0.22 34.02 6.24
C TRP A 16 -1.53 34.10 7.03
N LEU A 17 -2.15 32.97 7.36
CA LEU A 17 -3.38 32.94 8.16
C LEU A 17 -3.16 33.44 9.58
N VAL A 18 -2.00 33.12 10.17
CA VAL A 18 -1.65 33.55 11.52
C VAL A 18 -1.23 35.01 11.56
N SER A 19 -0.40 35.43 10.61
CA SER A 19 -0.07 36.85 10.47
C SER A 19 -1.33 37.66 10.22
N GLY A 20 -2.31 37.16 9.45
CA GLY A 20 -3.59 37.76 9.23
C GLY A 20 -4.45 37.81 10.50
N LEU A 21 -4.54 36.77 11.30
CA LEU A 21 -5.32 36.73 12.54
C LEU A 21 -4.67 37.61 13.63
N ALA A 22 -3.34 37.50 13.81
CA ALA A 22 -2.60 38.35 14.74
C ALA A 22 -2.69 39.83 14.36
N ALA A 23 -2.62 40.15 13.07
CA ALA A 23 -2.82 41.52 12.57
C ALA A 23 -4.21 42.03 12.87
N ARG A 24 -5.26 41.21 12.67
CA ARG A 24 -6.65 41.58 12.99
C ARG A 24 -6.89 41.78 14.49
N LEU A 25 -6.35 40.89 15.33
CA LEU A 25 -6.43 41.05 16.79
C LEU A 25 -5.64 42.24 17.27
N GLY A 26 -4.45 42.50 16.71
CA GLY A 26 -3.69 43.72 16.95
C GLY A 26 -4.44 44.99 16.55
N ALA A 27 -5.07 44.98 15.38
CA ALA A 27 -5.89 46.10 14.91
C ALA A 27 -7.12 46.33 15.81
N CYS A 28 -7.80 45.29 16.26
CA CYS A 28 -8.94 45.44 17.20
C CYS A 28 -8.47 45.96 18.57
N ALA A 29 -7.35 45.46 19.08
CA ALA A 29 -6.76 45.95 20.34
C ALA A 29 -6.33 47.41 20.25
N LEU A 30 -5.77 47.81 19.11
CA LEU A 30 -5.37 49.18 18.80
C LEU A 30 -6.59 50.09 18.74
N ALA A 31 -7.64 49.68 18.05
CA ALA A 31 -8.90 50.42 17.96
C ALA A 31 -9.59 50.61 19.33
N ALA A 32 -9.67 49.53 20.13
CA ALA A 32 -10.25 49.60 21.48
C ALA A 32 -9.43 50.49 22.43
N SER A 33 -8.10 50.34 22.41
CA SER A 33 -7.19 51.17 23.22
C SER A 33 -7.27 52.66 22.81
N LEU A 34 -7.37 52.95 21.50
CA LEU A 34 -7.49 54.30 20.96
C LEU A 34 -8.80 54.93 21.40
N THR A 35 -9.93 54.21 21.31
CA THR A 35 -11.24 54.77 21.69
C THR A 35 -11.34 55.06 23.17
N VAL A 36 -10.88 54.15 24.04
CA VAL A 36 -10.89 54.35 25.50
C VAL A 36 -9.97 55.49 25.90
N SER A 37 -8.73 55.51 25.38
CA SER A 37 -7.75 56.50 25.74
C SER A 37 -8.10 57.90 25.22
N THR A 38 -8.66 58.02 24.00
CA THR A 38 -9.15 59.30 23.49
C THR A 38 -10.32 59.81 24.30
N ALA A 39 -11.27 58.95 24.68
CA ALA A 39 -12.39 59.36 25.55
C ALA A 39 -11.94 59.87 26.91
N LEU A 40 -10.98 59.17 27.55
CA LEU A 40 -10.38 59.63 28.84
C LEU A 40 -9.64 60.95 28.71
N THR A 41 -8.90 61.15 27.61
CA THR A 41 -8.19 62.43 27.37
C THR A 41 -9.15 63.60 27.15
N LEU A 42 -10.23 63.40 26.39
CA LEU A 42 -11.27 64.37 26.19
C LEU A 42 -12.00 64.72 27.51
N LEU A 43 -12.26 63.72 28.34
CA LEU A 43 -12.89 63.91 29.66
C LEU A 43 -11.96 64.71 30.60
N ALA A 44 -10.67 64.39 30.61
CA ALA A 44 -9.65 65.11 31.43
C ALA A 44 -9.53 66.57 30.97
N LEU A 45 -9.43 66.80 29.65
CA LEU A 45 -9.39 68.18 29.09
C LEU A 45 -10.63 68.97 29.38
N SER A 46 -11.81 68.33 29.29
CA SER A 46 -13.10 69.00 29.60
C SER A 46 -13.24 69.33 31.11
N SER A 47 -12.67 68.50 31.98
CA SER A 47 -12.67 68.78 33.44
C SER A 47 -11.72 69.93 33.82
N LEU A 48 -10.57 69.98 33.18
CA LEU A 48 -9.59 71.08 33.38
C LEU A 48 -10.16 72.41 32.88
N SER A 49 -10.81 72.47 31.74
CA SER A 49 -11.48 73.61 31.20
C SER A 49 -12.63 74.15 32.12
N ARG A 50 -13.40 73.24 32.74
CA ARG A 50 -14.47 73.61 33.71
C ARG A 50 -13.92 74.14 35.05
N ALA A 51 -12.69 73.71 35.42
CA ALA A 51 -12.07 74.14 36.65
C ALA A 51 -11.42 75.56 36.57
N GLY A 52 -11.41 76.17 35.39
CA GLY A 52 -10.92 77.56 35.18
C GLY A 52 -9.38 77.68 35.40
N VAL A 53 -8.64 76.60 35.30
CA VAL A 53 -7.20 76.59 35.51
C VAL A 53 -6.47 76.75 34.18
N GLY A 54 -5.90 77.98 33.95
CA GLY A 54 -4.95 78.20 32.88
C GLY A 54 -5.26 79.33 31.91
N GLY A 55 -4.27 80.16 31.63
CA GLY A 55 -4.31 81.10 30.52
C GLY A 55 -4.15 80.40 29.19
N ALA A 56 -4.62 81.00 28.08
CA ALA A 56 -4.72 80.37 26.73
C ALA A 56 -3.35 79.75 26.19
N LEU A 57 -2.24 80.19 26.68
CA LEU A 57 -0.92 79.61 26.30
C LEU A 57 -0.55 78.29 27.04
N GLU A 58 -1.00 78.15 28.27
CA GLU A 58 -0.80 76.94 29.07
C GLU A 58 -1.74 75.80 28.65
N GLU A 59 -3.01 76.13 28.24
CA GLU A 59 -3.99 75.19 27.71
C GLU A 59 -3.49 74.49 26.45
N GLY A 60 -2.83 75.18 25.53
CA GLY A 60 -2.23 74.60 24.34
C GLY A 60 -1.06 73.71 24.60
N ALA A 61 -0.27 73.95 25.62
CA ALA A 61 0.88 73.11 26.03
C ALA A 61 0.39 71.85 26.74
N LEU A 62 -0.55 71.97 27.64
CA LEU A 62 -1.19 70.84 28.35
C LEU A 62 -1.95 69.92 27.40
N ALA A 63 -2.65 70.46 26.41
CA ALA A 63 -3.34 69.69 25.39
C ALA A 63 -2.33 68.85 24.55
N ARG A 64 -1.24 69.45 24.09
CA ARG A 64 -0.17 68.74 23.36
C ARG A 64 0.44 67.64 24.20
N TRP A 65 0.76 67.89 25.44
CA TRP A 65 1.32 66.91 26.36
C TRP A 65 0.34 65.77 26.63
N ALA A 66 -0.97 66.03 26.80
CA ALA A 66 -1.99 65.01 26.98
C ALA A 66 -2.16 64.11 25.73
N TRP A 67 -2.11 64.67 24.53
CA TRP A 67 -2.17 63.91 23.30
C TRP A 67 -0.91 63.08 23.06
N THR A 68 0.30 63.55 23.35
CA THR A 68 1.55 62.77 23.19
C THR A 68 1.61 61.63 24.17
N THR A 69 1.24 61.82 25.43
CA THR A 69 1.18 60.76 26.44
C THR A 69 0.11 59.72 26.11
N ASN A 70 -1.08 60.17 25.64
CA ASN A 70 -2.12 59.29 25.18
C ASN A 70 -1.63 58.39 24.04
N PHE A 71 -1.02 58.96 23.00
CA PHE A 71 -0.48 58.24 21.86
C PHE A 71 0.58 57.20 22.27
N ALA A 72 1.50 57.55 23.20
CA ALA A 72 2.50 56.66 23.73
C ALA A 72 1.89 55.48 24.50
N VAL A 73 0.86 55.72 25.32
CA VAL A 73 0.13 54.69 26.07
C VAL A 73 -0.61 53.74 25.12
N VAL A 74 -1.29 54.30 24.08
CA VAL A 74 -1.96 53.46 23.06
C VAL A 74 -1.00 52.55 22.31
N LEU A 75 0.16 53.07 21.90
CA LEU A 75 1.17 52.27 21.23
C LEU A 75 1.74 51.18 22.16
N ALA A 76 2.03 51.52 23.39
CA ALA A 76 2.58 50.56 24.36
C ALA A 76 1.59 49.41 24.67
N THR A 77 0.33 49.78 24.98
CA THR A 77 -0.72 48.78 25.27
C THR A 77 -1.04 47.90 24.06
N SER A 78 -1.08 48.48 22.87
CA SER A 78 -1.30 47.70 21.63
C SER A 78 -0.12 46.78 21.35
N GLY A 79 1.12 47.19 21.54
CA GLY A 79 2.30 46.37 21.38
C GLY A 79 2.30 45.20 22.34
N VAL A 80 2.03 45.42 23.62
CA VAL A 80 1.92 44.36 24.64
C VAL A 80 0.83 43.37 24.30
N THR A 81 -0.35 43.87 23.93
CA THR A 81 -1.50 43.00 23.55
C THR A 81 -1.17 42.15 22.31
N TYR A 82 -0.51 42.74 21.32
CA TYR A 82 -0.07 42.00 20.13
C TYR A 82 0.93 40.88 20.47
N VAL A 83 1.94 41.19 21.27
CA VAL A 83 2.92 40.22 21.69
C VAL A 83 2.27 39.08 22.48
N LEU A 84 1.39 39.38 23.42
CA LEU A 84 0.65 38.37 24.18
C LEU A 84 -0.25 37.51 23.30
N ALA A 85 -0.95 38.13 22.31
CA ALA A 85 -1.79 37.37 21.36
C ALA A 85 -0.96 36.42 20.49
N VAL A 86 0.19 36.87 19.99
CA VAL A 86 1.10 36.03 19.20
C VAL A 86 1.63 34.89 20.05
N TRP A 87 2.06 35.16 21.27
CA TRP A 87 2.58 34.14 22.20
C TRP A 87 1.55 33.06 22.52
N ARG A 88 0.27 33.39 22.62
CA ARG A 88 -0.82 32.44 22.86
C ARG A 88 -1.26 31.65 21.64
N LEU A 89 -1.09 32.20 20.44
CA LEU A 89 -1.56 31.57 19.20
C LEU A 89 -0.50 30.63 18.58
N LEU A 90 0.78 30.91 18.74
CA LEU A 90 1.86 30.10 18.16
C LEU A 90 1.76 28.59 18.51
N PRO A 91 1.55 28.19 19.78
CA PRO A 91 1.47 26.76 20.12
C PRO A 91 0.29 26.03 19.51
N LEU A 92 -0.82 26.73 19.21
CA LEU A 92 -1.99 26.12 18.53
C LEU A 92 -1.69 25.77 17.07
N LEU A 93 -0.74 26.48 16.46
CA LEU A 93 -0.31 26.16 15.11
C LEU A 93 0.54 24.93 15.04
N ASP A 94 1.44 24.76 16.00
CA ASP A 94 2.27 23.56 16.10
C ASP A 94 1.39 22.33 16.31
N LEU A 95 0.31 22.46 17.10
CA LEU A 95 -0.72 21.41 17.25
C LEU A 95 -1.46 21.12 15.94
N ALA A 96 -1.86 22.17 15.21
CA ALA A 96 -2.57 22.01 13.94
C ALA A 96 -1.68 21.38 12.85
N GLU A 97 -0.39 21.74 12.83
CA GLU A 97 0.58 21.11 11.92
C GLU A 97 0.88 19.68 12.33
N GLY A 98 1.05 19.40 13.65
CA GLY A 98 1.19 18.06 14.18
C GLY A 98 0.01 17.16 13.81
N ALA A 99 -1.22 17.69 13.92
CA ALA A 99 -2.43 16.95 13.54
C ALA A 99 -2.49 16.65 12.03
N ARG A 100 -2.04 17.58 11.18
CA ARG A 100 -1.95 17.35 9.73
C ARG A 100 -0.92 16.25 9.39
N ARG A 101 0.24 16.28 10.02
CA ARG A 101 1.29 15.27 9.82
C ARG A 101 0.82 13.91 10.28
N LEU A 102 0.13 13.83 11.42
CA LEU A 102 -0.50 12.60 11.90
C LEU A 102 -1.55 12.08 10.88
N ALA A 103 -2.40 12.97 10.35
CA ALA A 103 -3.39 12.61 9.33
C ALA A 103 -2.78 12.19 7.99
N SER A 104 -1.54 12.60 7.67
CA SER A 104 -0.80 12.15 6.49
C SER A 104 -0.04 10.83 6.68
N GLY A 105 -0.18 10.20 7.86
CA GLY A 105 0.40 8.89 8.15
C GLY A 105 1.73 8.93 8.94
N GLU A 106 2.16 10.10 9.41
CA GLU A 106 3.34 10.22 10.26
C GLU A 106 2.97 9.99 11.74
N ALA A 107 2.87 8.73 12.18
CA ALA A 107 2.44 8.40 13.54
C ALA A 107 3.43 8.82 14.65
N ALA A 108 4.71 9.01 14.33
CA ALA A 108 5.75 9.40 15.28
C ALA A 108 5.78 10.91 15.63
N VAL A 109 4.80 11.69 15.15
CA VAL A 109 4.73 13.13 15.41
C VAL A 109 4.51 13.41 16.90
N ARG A 110 5.30 14.33 17.46
CA ARG A 110 5.13 14.86 18.81
C ARG A 110 5.15 16.38 18.75
N VAL A 111 4.30 17.00 19.55
CA VAL A 111 4.20 18.46 19.66
C VAL A 111 4.78 18.90 21.01
N ASP A 112 5.74 19.79 20.99
CA ASP A 112 6.26 20.39 22.21
C ASP A 112 5.35 21.55 22.65
N PRO A 113 4.71 21.46 23.82
CA PRO A 113 3.85 22.54 24.32
C PRO A 113 4.61 23.81 24.71
N GLY A 114 5.95 23.78 24.82
CA GLY A 114 6.77 24.94 25.19
C GLY A 114 6.28 25.63 26.46
N ARG A 115 6.37 27.00 26.49
CA ARG A 115 5.87 27.85 27.58
C ARG A 115 4.42 28.31 27.36
N SER A 116 3.56 27.43 26.90
CA SER A 116 2.14 27.76 26.67
C SER A 116 1.32 27.82 27.96
N VAL A 117 0.12 28.37 27.88
CA VAL A 117 -0.88 28.33 28.97
C VAL A 117 -1.31 26.89 29.28
N ASP A 118 -1.83 26.67 30.50
CA ASP A 118 -2.10 25.31 31.00
C ASP A 118 -3.08 24.53 30.11
N GLU A 119 -4.07 25.18 29.53
CA GLU A 119 -5.06 24.55 28.63
C GLU A 119 -4.40 24.05 27.33
N VAL A 120 -3.48 24.84 26.75
CA VAL A 120 -2.77 24.43 25.53
C VAL A 120 -1.78 23.30 25.83
N ARG A 121 -1.17 23.33 27.02
CA ARG A 121 -0.27 22.26 27.49
C ARG A 121 -1.03 20.95 27.68
N ALA A 122 -2.22 21.00 28.30
CA ALA A 122 -3.10 19.85 28.46
C ALA A 122 -3.55 19.27 27.10
N LEU A 123 -3.86 20.14 26.14
CA LEU A 123 -4.23 19.73 24.79
C LEU A 123 -3.06 19.08 24.05
N ALA A 124 -1.86 19.64 24.13
CA ALA A 124 -0.65 19.05 23.54
C ALA A 124 -0.31 17.69 24.17
N ALA A 125 -0.47 17.54 25.49
CA ALA A 125 -0.29 16.26 26.18
C ALA A 125 -1.32 15.20 25.68
N SER A 126 -2.58 15.59 25.57
CA SER A 126 -3.64 14.71 25.06
C SER A 126 -3.39 14.30 23.60
N PHE A 127 -2.95 15.25 22.76
CA PHE A 127 -2.56 14.96 21.37
C PHE A 127 -1.39 13.98 21.30
N ASN A 128 -0.33 14.21 22.07
CA ASN A 128 0.84 13.34 22.10
C ASN A 128 0.50 11.92 22.59
N HIS A 129 -0.38 11.81 23.59
CA HIS A 129 -0.89 10.52 24.05
C HIS A 129 -1.69 9.79 22.98
N MET A 130 -2.56 10.49 22.26
CA MET A 130 -3.31 9.92 21.13
C MET A 130 -2.37 9.48 19.99
N ALA A 131 -1.40 10.32 19.61
CA ALA A 131 -0.40 10.00 18.60
C ALA A 131 0.44 8.77 19.00
N GLN A 132 0.80 8.66 20.27
CA GLN A 132 1.52 7.50 20.78
C GLN A 132 0.68 6.22 20.68
N ARG A 133 -0.58 6.25 21.12
CA ARG A 133 -1.46 5.08 21.02
C ARG A 133 -1.69 4.64 19.58
N LEU A 134 -1.78 5.59 18.67
CA LEU A 134 -1.92 5.30 17.25
C LEU A 134 -0.65 4.62 16.69
N ASP A 135 0.53 5.12 17.04
CA ASP A 135 1.81 4.54 16.67
C ASP A 135 1.95 3.09 17.19
N GLU A 136 1.65 2.88 18.49
CA GLU A 136 1.63 1.55 19.12
C GLU A 136 0.66 0.60 18.41
N SER A 137 -0.52 1.07 18.04
CA SER A 137 -1.52 0.28 17.32
C SER A 137 -1.06 -0.09 15.90
N TYR A 138 -0.41 0.82 15.17
CA TYR A 138 0.17 0.53 13.86
C TYR A 138 1.31 -0.51 13.95
N GLN A 139 2.21 -0.36 14.91
CA GLN A 139 3.30 -1.32 15.13
C GLN A 139 2.79 -2.71 15.49
N GLU A 140 1.77 -2.80 16.33
CA GLU A 140 1.14 -4.08 16.67
C GLU A 140 0.42 -4.70 15.46
N LEU A 141 -0.27 -3.90 14.64
CA LEU A 141 -0.91 -4.37 13.41
C LEU A 141 0.12 -4.92 12.41
N GLU A 142 1.22 -4.21 12.18
CA GLU A 142 2.30 -4.68 11.34
C GLU A 142 2.97 -5.96 11.85
N ARG A 143 3.11 -6.07 13.17
CA ARG A 143 3.65 -7.28 13.80
C ARG A 143 2.72 -8.47 13.56
N ARG A 144 1.42 -8.31 13.82
CA ARG A 144 0.43 -9.38 13.57
C ARG A 144 0.36 -9.77 12.10
N HIS A 145 0.45 -8.80 11.20
CA HIS A 145 0.49 -9.08 9.76
C HIS A 145 1.70 -9.93 9.37
N ARG A 146 2.88 -9.62 9.91
CA ARG A 146 4.09 -10.44 9.70
C ARG A 146 3.98 -11.85 10.30
N GLU A 147 3.39 -11.97 11.48
CA GLU A 147 3.15 -13.28 12.12
C GLU A 147 2.17 -14.13 11.32
N LEU A 148 1.07 -13.55 10.84
CA LEU A 148 0.11 -14.23 9.98
C LEU A 148 0.74 -14.70 8.66
N ASN A 149 1.52 -13.85 8.00
CA ASN A 149 2.19 -14.23 6.76
C ASN A 149 3.16 -15.41 6.98
N ARG A 150 3.96 -15.37 8.05
CA ARG A 150 4.85 -16.49 8.40
C ARG A 150 4.09 -17.78 8.72
N ALA A 151 3.00 -17.69 9.47
CA ALA A 151 2.16 -18.85 9.76
C ALA A 151 1.55 -19.44 8.48
N ASN A 152 1.12 -18.59 7.55
CA ASN A 152 0.60 -18.99 6.26
C ASN A 152 1.69 -19.67 5.39
N GLU A 153 2.90 -19.10 5.34
CA GLU A 153 4.05 -19.71 4.67
C GLU A 153 4.36 -21.12 5.23
N VAL A 154 4.33 -21.28 6.55
CA VAL A 154 4.53 -22.59 7.21
C VAL A 154 3.40 -23.56 6.86
N LEU A 155 2.14 -23.12 6.86
CA LEU A 155 1.01 -23.96 6.47
C LEU A 155 1.10 -24.38 5.01
N GLU A 156 1.46 -23.47 4.10
CA GLU A 156 1.74 -23.79 2.71
C GLU A 156 2.94 -24.73 2.56
N GLU A 157 3.95 -24.61 3.43
CA GLU A 157 5.07 -25.55 3.51
C GLU A 157 4.67 -26.96 3.92
N LEU A 158 3.72 -27.08 4.82
CA LEU A 158 3.21 -28.39 5.29
C LEU A 158 2.18 -28.98 4.33
N SER A 159 1.52 -28.15 3.51
CA SER A 159 0.60 -28.62 2.48
C SER A 159 1.36 -29.26 1.33
N SER A 160 0.94 -30.46 0.95
CA SER A 160 1.46 -31.14 -0.25
C SER A 160 0.66 -30.80 -1.50
N THR A 161 -0.49 -30.11 -1.36
CA THR A 161 -1.45 -29.85 -2.44
C THR A 161 -1.62 -28.36 -2.71
N ASP A 162 -1.99 -28.05 -3.95
CA ASP A 162 -2.44 -26.73 -4.39
C ASP A 162 -3.89 -26.47 -3.95
N GLY A 163 -4.14 -25.30 -3.37
CA GLY A 163 -5.45 -24.97 -2.79
C GLY A 163 -6.60 -24.86 -3.79
N LEU A 164 -6.30 -24.51 -5.05
CA LEU A 164 -7.33 -24.37 -6.10
C LEU A 164 -7.64 -25.69 -6.77
N THR A 165 -6.62 -26.43 -7.20
CA THR A 165 -6.76 -27.61 -8.06
C THR A 165 -6.76 -28.92 -7.27
N GLN A 166 -6.36 -28.91 -6.01
CA GLN A 166 -6.17 -30.08 -5.14
C GLN A 166 -5.14 -31.10 -5.68
N LEU A 167 -4.38 -30.73 -6.70
CA LEU A 167 -3.22 -31.46 -7.18
C LEU A 167 -2.02 -31.26 -6.25
N TYR A 168 -0.96 -32.01 -6.44
CA TYR A 168 0.29 -31.69 -5.75
C TYR A 168 0.75 -30.27 -6.09
N ASN A 169 1.33 -29.58 -5.13
CA ASN A 169 1.93 -28.27 -5.36
C ASN A 169 3.37 -28.40 -5.91
N HIS A 170 3.91 -27.29 -6.37
CA HIS A 170 5.26 -27.19 -6.93
C HIS A 170 6.33 -27.81 -6.02
N ARG A 171 6.29 -27.54 -4.72
CA ARG A 171 7.28 -28.05 -3.75
C ARG A 171 7.22 -29.57 -3.62
N HIS A 172 6.03 -30.13 -3.46
CA HIS A 172 5.84 -31.57 -3.38
C HIS A 172 6.33 -32.24 -4.66
N PHE A 173 6.02 -31.66 -5.82
CA PHE A 173 6.50 -32.16 -7.12
C PHE A 173 8.02 -32.18 -7.20
N GLN A 174 8.72 -31.10 -6.83
CA GLN A 174 10.19 -31.08 -6.85
C GLN A 174 10.82 -32.14 -5.94
N ASN A 175 10.26 -32.32 -4.74
CA ASN A 175 10.71 -33.37 -3.82
C ASN A 175 10.52 -34.76 -4.41
N GLN A 176 9.39 -35.03 -5.05
CA GLN A 176 9.13 -36.31 -5.70
C GLN A 176 10.01 -36.50 -6.94
N PHE A 177 10.21 -35.45 -7.74
CA PHE A 177 11.12 -35.55 -8.89
C PHE A 177 12.54 -35.94 -8.46
N SER A 178 13.08 -35.30 -7.41
CA SER A 178 14.39 -35.61 -6.86
C SER A 178 14.47 -37.06 -6.36
N ARG A 179 13.40 -37.60 -5.77
CA ARG A 179 13.33 -39.00 -5.29
C ARG A 179 13.26 -39.98 -6.45
N GLU A 180 12.41 -39.76 -7.42
CA GLU A 180 12.24 -40.64 -8.58
C GLU A 180 13.44 -40.57 -9.51
N ALA A 181 14.14 -39.44 -9.63
CA ALA A 181 15.39 -39.30 -10.35
C ALA A 181 16.47 -40.23 -9.76
N LYS A 182 16.69 -40.18 -8.44
CA LYS A 182 17.62 -41.09 -7.73
C LYS A 182 17.23 -42.56 -7.88
N ARG A 183 15.94 -42.84 -7.91
CA ARG A 183 15.41 -44.17 -8.11
C ARG A 183 15.70 -44.68 -9.54
N ALA A 184 15.42 -43.81 -10.55
CA ALA A 184 15.67 -44.12 -11.96
C ALA A 184 17.16 -44.39 -12.22
N GLU A 185 18.07 -43.59 -11.65
CA GLU A 185 19.51 -43.80 -11.71
C GLU A 185 19.92 -45.18 -11.12
N ARG A 186 19.39 -45.55 -9.96
CA ARG A 186 19.70 -46.79 -9.29
C ARG A 186 19.17 -48.02 -10.03
N THR A 187 17.98 -47.92 -10.63
CA THR A 187 17.31 -49.06 -11.28
C THR A 187 17.49 -49.07 -12.79
N SER A 188 18.17 -48.07 -13.36
CA SER A 188 18.26 -47.82 -14.81
C SER A 188 16.89 -47.83 -15.49
N GLY A 189 15.85 -47.45 -14.73
CA GLY A 189 14.48 -47.39 -15.23
C GLY A 189 14.20 -46.05 -15.91
N PRO A 190 13.35 -46.05 -16.97
CA PRO A 190 12.99 -44.80 -17.64
C PRO A 190 12.10 -43.92 -16.73
N LEU A 191 12.29 -42.61 -16.83
CA LEU A 191 11.50 -41.58 -16.14
C LEU A 191 11.23 -40.46 -17.12
N CYS A 192 9.96 -40.09 -17.32
CA CYS A 192 9.60 -38.96 -18.15
C CYS A 192 9.09 -37.77 -17.29
N LEU A 193 9.51 -36.60 -17.68
CA LEU A 193 8.94 -35.31 -17.24
C LEU A 193 8.07 -34.73 -18.37
N VAL A 194 6.86 -34.29 -18.00
CA VAL A 194 5.91 -33.63 -18.91
C VAL A 194 5.55 -32.29 -18.30
N LEU A 195 5.76 -31.22 -19.04
CA LEU A 195 5.31 -29.87 -18.70
C LEU A 195 4.12 -29.50 -19.57
N VAL A 196 3.10 -28.93 -18.97
CA VAL A 196 1.84 -28.57 -19.60
C VAL A 196 1.52 -27.12 -19.27
N ASP A 197 1.13 -26.34 -20.25
CA ASP A 197 0.74 -24.95 -20.08
C ASP A 197 -0.58 -24.68 -20.83
N VAL A 198 -1.47 -23.92 -20.18
CA VAL A 198 -2.78 -23.63 -20.75
C VAL A 198 -2.68 -22.51 -21.76
N ASP A 199 -3.03 -22.82 -22.98
CA ASP A 199 -2.94 -21.90 -24.09
C ASP A 199 -3.86 -20.68 -23.89
N ASP A 200 -3.30 -19.47 -24.10
CA ASP A 200 -4.02 -18.19 -24.05
C ASP A 200 -4.77 -17.92 -22.72
N PHE A 201 -4.31 -18.49 -21.61
CA PHE A 201 -4.99 -18.39 -20.32
C PHE A 201 -5.11 -16.93 -19.84
N LYS A 202 -4.11 -16.11 -20.07
CA LYS A 202 -4.17 -14.67 -19.77
C LYS A 202 -5.31 -13.99 -20.55
N LEU A 203 -5.47 -14.29 -21.84
CA LEU A 203 -6.54 -13.74 -22.65
C LEU A 203 -7.92 -14.18 -22.14
N LEU A 204 -8.04 -15.42 -21.67
CA LEU A 204 -9.25 -15.93 -21.03
C LEU A 204 -9.57 -15.13 -19.76
N ASN A 205 -8.59 -14.93 -18.89
CA ASN A 205 -8.76 -14.12 -17.67
C ASN A 205 -9.14 -12.66 -17.97
N ASP A 206 -8.50 -12.05 -18.97
CA ASP A 206 -8.78 -10.66 -19.36
C ASP A 206 -10.21 -10.51 -19.90
N ARG A 207 -10.75 -11.53 -20.55
CA ARG A 207 -12.13 -11.52 -21.10
C ARG A 207 -13.21 -11.90 -20.09
N LEU A 208 -12.97 -12.90 -19.26
CA LEU A 208 -14.00 -13.55 -18.42
C LEU A 208 -13.79 -13.34 -16.91
N GLY A 209 -12.67 -12.72 -16.52
CA GLY A 209 -12.28 -12.49 -15.14
C GLY A 209 -11.60 -13.71 -14.49
N HIS A 210 -10.82 -13.46 -13.45
CA HIS A 210 -10.02 -14.47 -12.75
C HIS A 210 -10.83 -15.63 -12.19
N SER A 211 -12.05 -15.37 -11.68
CA SER A 211 -12.92 -16.44 -11.17
C SER A 211 -13.36 -17.45 -12.26
N ALA A 212 -13.37 -17.02 -13.51
CA ALA A 212 -13.62 -17.92 -14.64
C ALA A 212 -12.38 -18.76 -14.95
N GLY A 213 -11.19 -18.13 -14.94
CA GLY A 213 -9.92 -18.82 -15.07
C GLY A 213 -9.71 -19.89 -14.00
N ASP A 214 -10.03 -19.58 -12.75
CA ASP A 214 -9.95 -20.54 -11.63
C ASP A 214 -10.81 -21.78 -11.86
N ARG A 215 -12.04 -21.59 -12.34
CA ARG A 215 -12.91 -22.74 -12.72
C ARG A 215 -12.32 -23.57 -13.86
N VAL A 216 -11.74 -22.90 -14.86
CA VAL A 216 -11.08 -23.60 -15.99
C VAL A 216 -9.90 -24.42 -15.49
N LEU A 217 -9.03 -23.86 -14.65
CA LEU A 217 -7.91 -24.60 -14.06
C LEU A 217 -8.37 -25.80 -13.24
N HIS A 218 -9.45 -25.68 -12.49
CA HIS A 218 -10.03 -26.79 -11.74
C HIS A 218 -10.51 -27.93 -12.65
N GLU A 219 -11.22 -27.61 -13.73
CA GLU A 219 -11.69 -28.62 -14.70
C GLU A 219 -10.55 -29.27 -15.49
N ILE A 220 -9.52 -28.51 -15.88
CA ILE A 220 -8.30 -29.03 -16.48
C ILE A 220 -7.62 -30.02 -15.53
N ALA A 221 -7.42 -29.63 -14.27
CA ALA A 221 -6.83 -30.49 -13.26
C ALA A 221 -7.59 -31.82 -13.11
N ARG A 222 -8.93 -31.75 -13.09
CA ARG A 222 -9.81 -32.93 -13.02
C ARG A 222 -9.70 -33.80 -14.27
N ALA A 223 -9.70 -33.19 -15.47
CA ALA A 223 -9.55 -33.93 -16.71
C ALA A 223 -8.20 -34.67 -16.80
N MET A 224 -7.11 -33.99 -16.41
CA MET A 224 -5.77 -34.57 -16.38
C MET A 224 -5.66 -35.70 -15.36
N SER A 225 -6.23 -35.51 -14.15
CA SER A 225 -6.22 -36.54 -13.10
C SER A 225 -6.89 -37.84 -13.53
N GLY A 226 -7.91 -37.75 -14.40
CA GLY A 226 -8.58 -38.92 -14.97
C GLY A 226 -7.75 -39.71 -15.98
N GLN A 227 -6.62 -39.19 -16.46
CA GLN A 227 -5.78 -39.84 -17.46
C GLN A 227 -4.55 -40.52 -16.89
N ILE A 228 -4.14 -40.20 -15.66
CA ILE A 228 -2.90 -40.67 -15.03
C ILE A 228 -3.12 -41.90 -14.17
N ARG A 229 -2.03 -42.64 -13.93
CA ARG A 229 -2.00 -43.79 -13.03
C ARG A 229 -1.74 -43.36 -11.59
N GLN A 230 -2.00 -44.27 -10.64
CA GLN A 230 -1.70 -44.02 -9.22
C GLN A 230 -0.18 -43.84 -8.95
N THR A 231 0.68 -44.36 -9.84
CA THR A 231 2.14 -44.22 -9.76
C THR A 231 2.68 -42.94 -10.35
N ASP A 232 1.86 -42.21 -11.08
CA ASP A 232 2.23 -40.96 -11.73
C ASP A 232 1.96 -39.78 -10.80
N TYR A 233 2.76 -38.75 -10.89
CA TYR A 233 2.58 -37.55 -10.10
C TYR A 233 2.11 -36.41 -10.98
N LEU A 234 1.01 -35.78 -10.62
CA LEU A 234 0.47 -34.60 -11.28
C LEU A 234 0.45 -33.45 -10.29
N ALA A 235 1.00 -32.31 -10.68
CA ALA A 235 1.10 -31.12 -9.87
C ALA A 235 0.68 -29.88 -10.65
N ARG A 236 0.18 -28.88 -9.94
CA ARG A 236 0.16 -27.52 -10.42
C ARG A 236 1.51 -26.88 -10.12
N TYR A 237 2.26 -26.57 -11.17
CA TYR A 237 3.64 -26.12 -11.08
C TYR A 237 3.74 -24.58 -10.99
N GLY A 238 2.85 -23.88 -11.67
CA GLY A 238 2.76 -22.40 -11.72
C GLY A 238 1.31 -21.92 -11.77
N GLY A 239 1.10 -20.68 -12.15
CA GLY A 239 -0.24 -20.09 -12.26
C GLY A 239 -1.17 -20.89 -13.18
N GLU A 240 -0.72 -21.16 -14.40
CA GLU A 240 -1.43 -21.88 -15.47
C GLU A 240 -0.63 -23.09 -15.98
N GLU A 241 0.43 -23.44 -15.25
CA GLU A 241 1.36 -24.50 -15.59
C GLU A 241 1.14 -25.74 -14.73
N PHE A 242 1.15 -26.91 -15.37
CA PHE A 242 1.09 -28.20 -14.71
C PHE A 242 2.31 -29.04 -15.07
N ALA A 243 2.67 -29.95 -14.19
CA ALA A 243 3.78 -30.87 -14.41
C ALA A 243 3.36 -32.30 -14.06
N LEU A 244 3.78 -33.27 -14.91
CA LEU A 244 3.61 -34.68 -14.64
C LEU A 244 4.98 -35.37 -14.58
N LEU A 245 5.12 -36.24 -13.61
CA LEU A 245 6.27 -37.11 -13.48
C LEU A 245 5.80 -38.56 -13.65
N LEU A 246 6.41 -39.28 -14.61
CA LEU A 246 5.98 -40.60 -15.06
C LEU A 246 7.08 -41.61 -14.79
N PRO A 247 7.11 -42.24 -13.60
CA PRO A 247 8.07 -43.29 -13.29
C PRO A 247 7.91 -44.51 -14.20
N GLN A 248 9.02 -45.16 -14.50
CA GLN A 248 9.05 -46.37 -15.32
C GLN A 248 8.35 -46.23 -16.69
N THR A 249 8.43 -45.01 -17.25
CA THR A 249 7.78 -44.69 -18.52
C THR A 249 8.80 -44.10 -19.48
N GLY A 250 8.95 -44.75 -20.63
CA GLY A 250 9.80 -44.27 -21.73
C GLY A 250 9.06 -43.24 -22.61
N VAL A 251 9.80 -42.68 -23.59
CA VAL A 251 9.30 -41.62 -24.48
C VAL A 251 7.97 -41.98 -25.14
N ALA A 252 7.85 -43.18 -25.71
CA ALA A 252 6.61 -43.59 -26.38
C ALA A 252 5.38 -43.61 -25.44
N GLY A 253 5.56 -44.14 -24.21
CA GLY A 253 4.52 -44.16 -23.19
C GLY A 253 4.17 -42.77 -22.68
N GLY A 254 5.18 -41.91 -22.48
CA GLY A 254 5.02 -40.52 -22.08
C GLY A 254 4.27 -39.70 -23.14
N THR A 255 4.65 -39.87 -24.42
CA THR A 255 3.96 -39.17 -25.55
C THR A 255 2.51 -39.62 -25.67
N ALA A 256 2.22 -40.92 -25.55
CA ALA A 256 0.87 -41.44 -25.60
C ALA A 256 -0.01 -40.90 -24.46
N LEU A 257 0.55 -40.75 -23.25
CA LEU A 257 -0.17 -40.11 -22.12
C LEU A 257 -0.35 -38.60 -22.34
N ALA A 258 0.69 -37.90 -22.79
CA ALA A 258 0.62 -36.48 -23.07
C ALA A 258 -0.46 -36.15 -24.13
N GLU A 259 -0.57 -36.95 -25.19
CA GLU A 259 -1.65 -36.79 -26.18
C GLU A 259 -3.04 -37.11 -25.61
N LYS A 260 -3.18 -38.08 -24.72
CA LYS A 260 -4.45 -38.32 -24.00
C LYS A 260 -4.83 -37.12 -23.12
N VAL A 261 -3.87 -36.55 -22.40
CA VAL A 261 -4.07 -35.34 -21.57
C VAL A 261 -4.48 -34.18 -22.46
N ARG A 262 -3.75 -33.92 -23.55
CA ARG A 262 -4.10 -32.86 -24.50
C ARG A 262 -5.52 -33.02 -25.04
N GLY A 263 -5.85 -34.20 -25.54
CA GLY A 263 -7.19 -34.51 -26.08
C GLY A 263 -8.28 -34.42 -25.01
N ALA A 264 -8.04 -34.83 -23.78
CA ALA A 264 -8.99 -34.70 -22.68
C ALA A 264 -9.28 -33.25 -22.34
N VAL A 265 -8.27 -32.38 -22.37
CA VAL A 265 -8.45 -30.92 -22.16
C VAL A 265 -9.18 -30.30 -23.36
N GLU A 266 -8.77 -30.61 -24.58
CA GLU A 266 -9.41 -30.11 -25.81
C GLU A 266 -10.92 -30.51 -25.89
N ALA A 267 -11.26 -31.70 -25.39
CA ALA A 267 -12.61 -32.21 -25.32
C ALA A 267 -13.45 -31.62 -24.18
N LEU A 268 -12.84 -30.88 -23.26
CA LEU A 268 -13.59 -30.18 -22.22
C LEU A 268 -14.59 -29.22 -22.89
N ALA A 269 -15.88 -29.56 -22.80
CA ALA A 269 -16.90 -28.56 -23.04
C ALA A 269 -16.75 -27.51 -21.95
N ALA A 270 -16.08 -26.39 -22.27
CA ALA A 270 -15.67 -25.41 -21.29
C ALA A 270 -16.79 -25.10 -20.28
N PRO A 271 -16.51 -25.17 -18.99
CA PRO A 271 -17.49 -24.88 -17.93
C PRO A 271 -17.86 -23.40 -17.88
N VAL A 272 -17.25 -22.59 -18.73
CA VAL A 272 -17.43 -21.15 -18.75
C VAL A 272 -18.17 -20.76 -20.03
N ILE A 273 -19.43 -20.36 -19.87
CA ILE A 273 -20.20 -19.72 -20.92
C ILE A 273 -19.83 -18.24 -20.85
N GLY A 274 -19.04 -17.77 -21.82
CA GLY A 274 -18.80 -16.34 -22.03
C GLY A 274 -19.98 -15.68 -22.78
N PRO A 275 -19.95 -14.36 -22.95
CA PRO A 275 -20.97 -13.61 -23.72
C PRO A 275 -21.15 -14.11 -25.15
N GLU A 276 -20.14 -14.74 -25.73
CA GLU A 276 -20.09 -15.24 -27.10
C GLU A 276 -20.26 -16.77 -27.22
N GLY A 277 -20.60 -17.46 -26.11
CA GLY A 277 -20.77 -18.91 -26.10
C GLY A 277 -19.69 -19.66 -25.30
N ARG A 278 -19.49 -20.96 -25.63
CA ARG A 278 -18.51 -21.82 -24.96
C ARG A 278 -17.09 -21.45 -25.38
N VAL A 279 -16.19 -21.24 -24.40
CA VAL A 279 -14.78 -20.98 -24.65
C VAL A 279 -14.05 -22.34 -24.73
N GLN A 280 -13.42 -22.62 -25.85
CA GLN A 280 -12.56 -23.80 -26.01
C GLN A 280 -11.20 -23.49 -25.43
N VAL A 281 -10.67 -24.39 -24.59
CA VAL A 281 -9.36 -24.28 -23.96
C VAL A 281 -8.49 -25.42 -24.44
N THR A 282 -7.24 -25.14 -24.77
CA THR A 282 -6.25 -26.13 -25.18
C THR A 282 -5.01 -26.02 -24.33
N VAL A 283 -4.12 -27.00 -24.42
CA VAL A 283 -2.84 -27.04 -23.73
C VAL A 283 -1.70 -27.35 -24.68
N SER A 284 -0.59 -26.69 -24.49
CA SER A 284 0.70 -27.04 -25.10
C SER A 284 1.51 -27.88 -24.14
N ILE A 285 2.20 -28.89 -24.65
CA ILE A 285 2.89 -29.89 -23.83
C ILE A 285 4.31 -30.11 -24.33
N GLY A 286 5.26 -30.03 -23.40
CA GLY A 286 6.66 -30.40 -23.60
C GLY A 286 7.01 -31.65 -22.80
N LEU A 287 7.69 -32.63 -23.41
CA LEU A 287 8.09 -33.89 -22.80
C LEU A 287 9.60 -34.11 -22.91
N ALA A 288 10.23 -34.52 -21.83
CA ALA A 288 11.63 -34.94 -21.82
C ALA A 288 11.83 -36.26 -21.05
N LEU A 289 12.72 -37.11 -21.60
CA LEU A 289 13.19 -38.29 -20.88
C LEU A 289 14.32 -37.91 -19.92
N TYR A 290 14.27 -38.39 -18.70
CA TYR A 290 15.34 -38.19 -17.73
C TYR A 290 16.67 -38.81 -18.20
N ALA A 291 17.72 -37.99 -18.28
CA ALA A 291 19.02 -38.44 -18.76
C ALA A 291 20.22 -37.87 -17.98
N LYS A 292 20.21 -36.61 -17.64
CA LYS A 292 21.37 -35.87 -17.10
C LYS A 292 21.10 -35.09 -15.80
N GLY A 293 20.17 -35.56 -15.00
CA GLY A 293 19.74 -34.88 -13.77
C GLY A 293 18.43 -34.10 -13.90
N PRO A 294 17.79 -33.73 -12.77
CA PRO A 294 16.49 -33.07 -12.75
C PRO A 294 16.48 -31.74 -13.48
N GLU A 295 17.48 -30.88 -13.28
CA GLU A 295 17.56 -29.56 -13.87
C GLU A 295 17.65 -29.59 -15.39
N ALA A 296 18.57 -30.46 -15.93
CA ALA A 296 18.72 -30.60 -17.37
C ALA A 296 17.50 -31.23 -18.04
N THR A 297 16.77 -32.11 -17.32
CA THR A 297 15.53 -32.70 -17.80
C THR A 297 14.42 -31.67 -17.85
N PHE A 298 14.35 -30.81 -16.84
CA PHE A 298 13.38 -29.71 -16.79
C PHE A 298 13.60 -28.70 -17.93
N GLU A 299 14.82 -28.25 -18.12
CA GLU A 299 15.19 -27.36 -19.23
C GLU A 299 14.87 -27.96 -20.62
N ALA A 300 15.05 -29.27 -20.78
CA ALA A 300 14.72 -29.94 -22.02
C ALA A 300 13.19 -29.97 -22.26
N ALA A 301 12.41 -30.28 -21.23
CA ALA A 301 10.96 -30.28 -21.31
C ALA A 301 10.40 -28.86 -21.55
N ASP A 302 10.99 -27.84 -20.92
CA ASP A 302 10.60 -26.43 -21.09
C ASP A 302 10.88 -25.95 -22.53
N ARG A 303 12.04 -26.27 -23.10
CA ARG A 303 12.31 -25.98 -24.51
C ARG A 303 11.29 -26.66 -25.44
N ALA A 304 10.95 -27.91 -25.19
CA ALA A 304 9.94 -28.60 -25.98
C ALA A 304 8.55 -27.96 -25.83
N LEU A 305 8.19 -27.51 -24.63
CA LEU A 305 6.95 -26.77 -24.39
C LEU A 305 6.94 -25.44 -25.16
N TYR A 306 8.05 -24.71 -25.13
CA TYR A 306 8.18 -23.50 -25.91
C TYR A 306 8.02 -23.75 -27.42
N GLU A 307 8.64 -24.82 -27.96
CA GLU A 307 8.47 -25.23 -29.35
C GLU A 307 7.01 -25.58 -29.67
N ALA A 308 6.29 -26.24 -28.75
CA ALA A 308 4.88 -26.55 -28.90
C ALA A 308 4.04 -25.26 -29.05
N LYS A 309 4.29 -24.28 -28.21
CA LYS A 309 3.63 -22.96 -28.26
C LYS A 309 3.97 -22.22 -29.57
N ALA A 310 5.24 -22.19 -29.96
CA ALA A 310 5.68 -21.51 -31.18
C ALA A 310 5.16 -22.16 -32.46
N ALA A 311 4.98 -23.49 -32.47
CA ALA A 311 4.49 -24.23 -33.62
C ALA A 311 2.97 -24.16 -33.82
N GLY A 312 2.24 -23.37 -33.01
CA GLY A 312 0.81 -23.11 -33.16
C GLY A 312 -0.07 -23.71 -32.05
N LYS A 313 0.54 -24.01 -30.89
CA LYS A 313 -0.15 -24.48 -29.68
C LYS A 313 -0.89 -25.83 -29.84
N ASN A 314 -1.66 -26.23 -28.83
CA ASN A 314 -2.49 -27.45 -28.80
C ASN A 314 -1.77 -28.70 -29.34
N ARG A 315 -0.55 -28.95 -28.85
CA ARG A 315 0.28 -30.07 -29.29
C ARG A 315 1.26 -30.55 -28.24
N VAL A 316 1.77 -31.76 -28.51
CA VAL A 316 2.87 -32.36 -27.76
C VAL A 316 4.15 -32.25 -28.58
N VAL A 317 5.23 -31.79 -27.94
CA VAL A 317 6.58 -31.82 -28.49
C VAL A 317 7.48 -32.61 -27.54
N VAL A 318 8.29 -33.50 -28.11
CA VAL A 318 9.27 -34.30 -27.36
C VAL A 318 10.64 -33.66 -27.52
N ALA A 319 11.33 -33.44 -26.41
CA ALA A 319 12.67 -32.88 -26.43
C ALA A 319 13.62 -33.83 -27.20
N ALA A 320 14.44 -33.24 -28.07
CA ALA A 320 15.53 -33.97 -28.69
C ALA A 320 16.53 -34.51 -27.62
N GLN A 321 16.93 -35.76 -27.73
CA GLN A 321 17.86 -36.42 -26.81
C GLN A 321 19.29 -35.92 -26.93
#